data_5c8eca23e22e2e0149848f8195629cde
#
_entry.id   5c8eca23e22e2e0149848f8195629cde
#
_cell.length_a   1.000
_cell.length_b   1.000
_cell.length_c   1.000
_cell.angle_alpha   90.00
_cell.angle_beta   90.00
_cell.angle_gamma   90.00
#
_symmetry.space_group_name_H-M   'P 1'
#
loop_
_entity.id
_entity.type
_entity.pdbx_description
1 polymer ?
#
loop_
_entity_poly.entity_id
_entity_poly.type
_entity_poly.pdbx_seq_one_letter_code
_entity_poly.pdbx_strand_id
1 'polypeptide(L)' 'MPKHNVYFNLPARELGNSDIIIEVFSDDEKFGTVTISKGSLEWYPANAKNPYKMEWEFFDKVIKSYFDK' A
#
# COMPACT_ATOMS: atom_id res chain seq x y z
N MET A 1 -18.00 3.67 13.29
CA MET A 1 -16.82 3.72 12.41
C MET A 1 -16.51 2.38 11.82
N PRO A 2 -16.20 2.34 10.53
CA PRO A 2 -15.84 1.05 9.96
C PRO A 2 -14.57 0.51 10.60
N LYS A 3 -14.54 -0.78 10.73
CA LYS A 3 -13.40 -1.46 11.27
C LYS A 3 -12.48 -1.86 10.13
N HIS A 4 -11.24 -1.47 10.23
CA HIS A 4 -10.26 -1.82 9.20
C HIS A 4 -9.34 -2.90 9.72
N ASN A 5 -9.21 -3.96 8.95
CA ASN A 5 -8.29 -5.03 9.25
C ASN A 5 -7.17 -5.00 8.22
N VAL A 6 -5.96 -5.13 8.70
CA VAL A 6 -4.80 -5.09 7.84
C VAL A 6 -4.05 -6.40 7.94
N TYR A 7 -3.86 -7.05 6.80
CA TYR A 7 -3.12 -8.29 6.73
C TYR A 7 -1.94 -8.12 5.80
N PHE A 8 -0.83 -8.72 6.13
CA PHE A 8 0.31 -8.64 5.23
C PHE A 8 1.04 -9.96 5.18
N ASN A 9 1.62 -10.20 4.04
CA ASN A 9 2.47 -11.35 3.81
C ASN A 9 3.90 -10.90 3.88
N LEU A 10 4.62 -11.46 4.81
CA LEU A 10 6.03 -11.13 4.95
C LEU A 10 6.82 -12.34 4.46
N PRO A 11 7.54 -12.22 3.38
CA PRO A 11 8.34 -13.35 2.91
C PRO A 11 9.38 -13.70 3.95
N ALA A 12 9.76 -14.95 3.94
CA ALA A 12 10.73 -15.45 4.90
C ALA A 12 12.14 -14.94 4.65
N ARG A 13 12.30 -14.05 3.71
CA ARG A 13 13.61 -13.52 3.34
C ARG A 13 13.64 -12.03 3.41
N GLU A 14 14.84 -11.52 3.23
CA GLU A 14 15.01 -10.08 3.17
C GLU A 14 14.25 -9.48 2.02
N LEU A 15 13.95 -8.22 2.14
CA LEU A 15 13.18 -7.51 1.17
C LEU A 15 13.89 -7.33 -0.18
N GLY A 16 15.13 -7.68 -0.28
CA GLY A 16 15.91 -7.44 -1.49
C GLY A 16 15.27 -7.91 -2.78
N ASN A 17 14.62 -9.06 -2.74
CA ASN A 17 14.04 -9.65 -3.95
C ASN A 17 12.56 -9.93 -3.84
N SER A 18 11.93 -9.47 -2.80
CA SER A 18 10.51 -9.75 -2.59
C SER A 18 9.81 -8.51 -2.10
N ASP A 19 8.63 -8.31 -2.62
CA ASP A 19 7.82 -7.19 -2.20
C ASP A 19 7.01 -7.56 -0.97
N ILE A 20 6.67 -6.56 -0.18
CA ILE A 20 5.76 -6.75 0.93
C ILE A 20 4.37 -6.40 0.44
N ILE A 21 3.45 -7.31 0.62
CA ILE A 21 2.08 -7.12 0.19
C ILE A 21 1.20 -7.00 1.41
N ILE A 22 0.49 -5.89 1.51
CA ILE A 22 -0.41 -5.63 2.63
C ILE A 22 -1.82 -5.50 2.09
N GLU A 23 -2.71 -6.33 2.59
CA GLU A 23 -4.11 -6.26 2.21
C GLU A 23 -4.88 -5.54 3.30
N VAL A 24 -5.70 -4.59 2.89
CA VAL A 24 -6.47 -3.77 3.81
C VAL A 24 -7.95 -4.07 3.60
N PHE A 25 -8.64 -4.37 4.68
CA PHE A 25 -10.05 -4.67 4.64
C PHE A 25 -10.81 -3.65 5.46
N SER A 26 -12.04 -3.41 5.05
CA SER A 26 -12.94 -2.53 5.78
C SER A 26 -14.25 -3.27 5.94
N ASP A 27 -14.60 -3.62 7.19
CA ASP A 27 -15.82 -4.36 7.49
C ASP A 27 -15.99 -5.61 6.63
N ASP A 28 -14.95 -6.43 6.57
CA ASP A 28 -14.95 -7.68 5.83
C ASP A 28 -14.94 -7.54 4.31
N GLU A 29 -14.84 -6.34 3.81
CA GLU A 29 -14.71 -6.13 2.38
C GLU A 29 -13.30 -5.64 2.09
N LYS A 30 -12.76 -6.12 1.00
CA LYS A 30 -11.42 -5.70 0.62
C LYS A 30 -11.43 -4.24 0.20
N PHE A 31 -10.66 -3.44 0.92
CA PHE A 31 -10.54 -2.02 0.64
C PHE A 31 -9.49 -1.75 -0.42
N GLY A 32 -8.40 -2.48 -0.34
CA GLY A 32 -7.32 -2.33 -1.29
C GLY A 32 -6.09 -3.11 -0.87
N THR A 33 -5.07 -2.98 -1.66
CA THR A 33 -3.81 -3.67 -1.43
C THR A 33 -2.65 -2.71 -1.62
N VAL A 34 -1.70 -2.73 -0.69
CA VAL A 34 -0.47 -1.96 -0.82
C VAL A 34 0.66 -2.93 -1.10
N THR A 35 1.42 -2.66 -2.13
CA THR A 35 2.61 -3.43 -2.43
C THR A 35 3.82 -2.54 -2.25
N ILE A 36 4.72 -2.93 -1.37
CA ILE A 36 5.90 -2.14 -1.04
C ILE A 36 7.11 -2.84 -1.60
N SER A 37 7.86 -2.12 -2.41
CA SER A 37 9.09 -2.64 -2.97
C SER A 37 10.24 -1.71 -2.64
N LYS A 38 11.41 -2.08 -3.10
CA LYS A 38 12.60 -1.31 -2.84
C LYS A 38 12.52 0.10 -3.40
N GLY A 39 11.95 0.24 -4.58
CA GLY A 39 11.96 1.52 -5.27
C GLY A 39 10.65 2.28 -5.24
N SER A 40 9.58 1.66 -4.80
CA SER A 40 8.28 2.31 -4.91
C SER A 40 7.25 1.59 -4.08
N LEU A 41 6.06 2.19 -4.03
CA LEU A 41 4.90 1.50 -3.48
C LEU A 41 3.76 1.64 -4.47
N GLU A 42 2.84 0.69 -4.40
CA GLU A 42 1.69 0.68 -5.27
C GLU A 42 0.44 0.47 -4.44
N TRP A 43 -0.59 1.24 -4.75
CA TRP A 43 -1.87 1.08 -4.10
C TRP A 43 -2.88 0.59 -5.13
N TYR A 44 -3.51 -0.54 -4.83
CA TYR A 44 -4.56 -1.11 -5.67
C TYR A 44 -5.88 -0.97 -4.96
N PRO A 45 -6.70 0.03 -5.31
CA PRO A 45 -8.05 0.06 -4.77
C PRO A 45 -8.82 -1.17 -5.21
N ALA A 46 -9.75 -1.62 -4.39
CA ALA A 46 -10.42 -2.90 -4.60
C ALA A 46 -11.04 -3.07 -5.98
N ASN A 47 -11.58 -2.02 -6.54
CA ASN A 47 -12.25 -2.11 -7.83
C ASN A 47 -11.48 -1.46 -8.97
N ALA A 48 -10.23 -1.16 -8.76
CA ALA A 48 -9.43 -0.52 -9.78
C ALA A 48 -8.76 -1.55 -10.68
N LYS A 49 -8.61 -1.18 -11.93
CA LYS A 49 -7.93 -2.04 -12.89
C LYS A 49 -6.43 -1.88 -12.83
N ASN A 50 -5.98 -0.68 -12.48
CA ASN A 50 -4.56 -0.38 -12.45
C ASN A 50 -4.17 0.17 -11.10
N PRO A 51 -2.96 -0.10 -10.65
CA PRO A 51 -2.49 0.44 -9.38
C PRO A 51 -2.07 1.89 -9.53
N TYR A 52 -2.05 2.57 -8.40
CA TYR A 52 -1.43 3.88 -8.31
C TYR A 52 -0.03 3.68 -7.80
N LYS A 53 0.93 3.78 -8.68
CA LYS A 53 2.32 3.56 -8.33
C LYS A 53 3.00 4.88 -8.00
N MET A 54 3.73 4.90 -6.91
CA MET A 54 4.45 6.08 -6.50
C MET A 54 5.87 5.69 -6.11
N GLU A 55 6.83 6.43 -6.62
CA GLU A 55 8.19 6.31 -6.12
C GLU A 55 8.25 6.97 -4.76
N TRP A 56 9.25 6.58 -3.98
CA TRP A 56 9.32 7.05 -2.59
C TRP A 56 9.37 8.55 -2.47
N GLU A 57 10.10 9.21 -3.37
CA GLU A 57 10.17 10.67 -3.33
C GLU A 57 8.83 11.33 -3.61
N PHE A 58 8.10 10.78 -4.56
CA PHE A 58 6.79 11.30 -4.89
C PHE A 58 5.81 11.06 -3.75
N PHE A 59 5.88 9.88 -3.16
CA PHE A 59 5.04 9.55 -2.02
C PHE A 59 5.28 10.55 -0.88
N ASP A 60 6.53 10.87 -0.62
CA ASP A 60 6.87 11.81 0.42
C ASP A 60 6.25 13.19 0.14
N LYS A 61 6.34 13.64 -1.10
CA LYS A 61 5.77 14.93 -1.49
C LYS A 61 4.26 14.96 -1.34
N VAL A 62 3.60 13.90 -1.74
CA VAL A 62 2.15 13.82 -1.63
C VAL A 62 1.70 13.86 -0.18
N ILE A 63 2.36 13.11 0.67
CA ILE A 63 2.01 13.07 2.08
C ILE A 63 2.23 14.44 2.73
N LYS A 64 3.37 15.04 2.47
CA LYS A 64 3.66 16.35 3.03
C LYS A 64 2.68 17.41 2.54
N SER A 65 2.35 17.36 1.27
CA SER A 65 1.40 18.31 0.71
C SER A 65 0.04 18.20 1.38
N TYR A 66 -0.36 16.98 1.72
CA TYR A 66 -1.66 16.77 2.36
C TYR A 66 -1.66 17.22 3.82
N PHE A 67 -0.62 16.88 4.54
CA PHE A 67 -0.60 17.08 5.99
C PHE A 67 -0.02 18.43 6.43
N ASP A 68 0.74 19.08 5.58
CA ASP A 68 1.37 20.36 5.91
C ASP A 68 0.61 21.55 5.34
N LYS A 69 -0.68 21.50 5.38
CA LYS A 69 -1.50 22.63 4.89
C LYS A 69 -1.52 23.77 5.87
#